data_9445a072e1b078d9d2125207f4bacf3d
#
_entry.id   9445a072e1b078d9d2125207f4bacf3d
#
_cell.length_a   1.000
_cell.length_b   1.000
_cell.length_c   1.000
_cell.angle_alpha   90.00
_cell.angle_beta   90.00
_cell.angle_gamma   90.00
#
_symmetry.space_group_name_H-M   'P 1'
#
loop_
_entity.id
_entity.type
_entity.pdbx_description
1 polymer ?
#
loop_
_entity_poly.entity_id
_entity_poly.type
_entity_poly.pdbx_seq_one_letter_code
_entity_poly.pdbx_strand_id
1 'polypeptide(L)'
;MKIKNTKDYMVRPDKWWKERSIIARSLIYKKKFTTAYKLTSKHGLTEGPEFADAEWMSGWIALSFLNDPLLAIDHFTKFYENVGYPISLSRGAYWLGRSNEILGNDNEANKWYKESSKFLTTYYGQLSHLKIFPNKPFVLNELMEVDKDLAENFYKKDLVKIVYL
;
A
#
# COMPACT_ATOMS: atom_id res chain seq x y z
N MET A 1 14.67 10.02 29.07
CA MET A 1 15.70 9.49 28.17
C MET A 1 15.20 9.65 26.73
N LYS A 2 15.85 10.49 25.89
CA LYS A 2 15.47 10.61 24.48
C LYS A 2 16.15 9.49 23.71
N ILE A 3 15.39 8.49 23.25
CA ILE A 3 15.90 7.43 22.38
C ILE A 3 16.24 8.07 21.04
N LYS A 4 17.51 8.02 20.63
CA LYS A 4 17.94 8.50 19.32
C LYS A 4 17.43 7.53 18.24
N ASN A 5 16.65 8.05 17.30
CA ASN A 5 16.04 7.29 16.19
C ASN A 5 16.94 7.29 14.95
N THR A 6 18.21 6.98 15.11
CA THR A 6 19.10 6.85 13.96
C THR A 6 19.39 5.39 13.67
N LYS A 7 19.59 5.05 12.41
CA LYS A 7 19.91 3.70 11.93
C LYS A 7 21.01 3.03 12.76
N ASP A 8 21.97 3.83 13.27
CA ASP A 8 23.12 3.36 14.04
C ASP A 8 22.80 2.97 15.49
N TYR A 9 21.63 3.37 16.01
CA TYR A 9 21.23 3.14 17.40
C TYR A 9 20.03 2.21 17.55
N MET A 10 19.36 1.83 16.46
CA MET A 10 18.19 0.95 16.52
C MET A 10 18.59 -0.49 16.24
N VAL A 11 18.76 -1.26 17.28
CA VAL A 11 18.81 -2.72 17.19
C VAL A 11 17.40 -3.23 16.91
N ARG A 12 17.22 -3.93 15.78
CA ARG A 12 15.94 -4.52 15.38
C ARG A 12 14.83 -3.47 15.12
N PRO A 13 14.98 -2.58 14.14
CA PRO A 13 13.98 -1.55 13.81
C PRO A 13 12.63 -2.14 13.41
N ASP A 14 12.60 -3.35 12.84
CA ASP A 14 11.41 -4.14 12.53
C ASP A 14 10.52 -4.38 13.77
N LYS A 15 11.12 -4.77 14.88
CA LYS A 15 10.41 -4.99 16.14
C LYS A 15 9.89 -3.69 16.75
N TRP A 16 10.70 -2.63 16.69
CA TRP A 16 10.27 -1.31 17.13
C TRP A 16 9.11 -0.76 16.32
N TRP A 17 9.03 -1.07 15.03
CA TRP A 17 7.91 -0.64 14.21
C TRP A 17 6.58 -1.21 14.70
N LYS A 18 6.54 -2.46 15.08
CA LYS A 18 5.33 -3.09 15.63
C LYS A 18 4.76 -2.29 16.80
N GLU A 19 5.59 -1.96 17.79
CA GLU A 19 5.19 -1.18 18.97
C GLU A 19 4.78 0.25 18.58
N ARG A 20 5.56 0.90 17.70
CA ARG A 20 5.25 2.25 17.22
C ARG A 20 3.91 2.32 16.51
N SER A 21 3.59 1.35 15.68
CA SER A 21 2.32 1.30 14.95
C SER A 21 1.12 1.19 15.89
N ILE A 22 1.23 0.42 16.97
CA ILE A 22 0.20 0.32 18.01
C ILE A 22 0.02 1.66 18.74
N ILE A 23 1.13 2.27 19.18
CA ILE A 23 1.10 3.57 19.86
C ILE A 23 0.54 4.65 18.93
N ALA A 24 0.92 4.66 17.64
CA ALA A 24 0.42 5.62 16.67
C ALA A 24 -1.10 5.53 16.51
N ARG A 25 -1.67 4.32 16.40
CA ARG A 25 -3.12 4.11 16.35
C ARG A 25 -3.82 4.63 17.61
N SER A 26 -3.24 4.39 18.80
CA SER A 26 -3.74 4.95 20.05
C SER A 26 -3.69 6.47 20.09
N LEU A 27 -2.63 7.08 19.53
CA LEU A 27 -2.50 8.53 19.43
C LEU A 27 -3.53 9.13 18.46
N ILE A 28 -3.81 8.46 17.34
CA ILE A 28 -4.86 8.86 16.39
C ILE A 28 -6.22 8.83 17.07
N TYR A 29 -6.54 7.76 17.79
CA TYR A 29 -7.78 7.67 18.57
C TYR A 29 -7.92 8.82 19.58
N LYS A 30 -6.83 9.22 20.22
CA LYS A 30 -6.74 10.37 21.14
C LYS A 30 -6.65 11.73 20.43
N LYS A 31 -6.81 11.77 19.11
CA LYS A 31 -6.71 12.98 18.26
C LYS A 31 -5.35 13.70 18.35
N LYS A 32 -4.28 13.00 18.73
CA LYS A 32 -2.91 13.53 18.80
C LYS A 32 -2.16 13.29 17.48
N PHE A 33 -2.69 13.78 16.37
CA PHE A 33 -2.29 13.46 15.02
C PHE A 33 -0.83 13.83 14.72
N THR A 34 -0.39 15.04 15.07
CA THR A 34 1.01 15.47 14.88
C THR A 34 2.00 14.57 15.62
N THR A 35 1.62 14.11 16.83
CA THR A 35 2.48 13.20 17.59
C THR A 35 2.51 11.82 16.97
N ALA A 36 1.36 11.32 16.49
CA ALA A 36 1.27 10.07 15.76
C ALA A 36 2.16 10.10 14.50
N TYR A 37 2.05 11.17 13.69
CA TYR A 37 2.88 11.36 12.52
C TYR A 37 4.39 11.39 12.86
N LYS A 38 4.80 12.17 13.86
CA LYS A 38 6.21 12.21 14.29
C LYS A 38 6.73 10.85 14.75
N LEU A 39 5.86 10.00 15.27
CA LEU A 39 6.21 8.65 15.70
C LEU A 39 6.37 7.71 14.51
N THR A 40 5.48 7.78 13.52
CA THR A 40 5.49 6.91 12.34
C THR A 40 6.54 7.32 11.33
N SER A 41 6.66 8.60 10.98
CA SER A 41 7.60 9.10 9.96
C SER A 41 9.08 8.96 10.35
N LYS A 42 9.38 8.77 11.64
CA LYS A 42 10.76 8.57 12.14
C LYS A 42 11.02 7.11 12.49
N HIS A 43 10.57 6.19 11.65
CA HIS A 43 10.64 4.74 11.90
C HIS A 43 12.08 4.17 11.82
N GLY A 44 12.98 4.78 11.06
CA GLY A 44 14.37 4.33 10.92
C GLY A 44 14.55 3.05 10.08
N LEU A 45 13.49 2.59 9.40
CA LEU A 45 13.51 1.46 8.46
C LEU A 45 13.94 1.93 7.08
N THR A 46 14.48 1.03 6.27
CA THR A 46 14.96 1.34 4.91
C THR A 46 14.34 0.45 3.83
N GLU A 47 13.80 -0.71 4.21
CA GLU A 47 13.25 -1.71 3.30
C GLU A 47 12.35 -2.71 4.05
N GLY A 48 11.67 -3.55 3.31
CA GLY A 48 10.87 -4.65 3.85
C GLY A 48 9.42 -4.26 4.16
N PRO A 49 8.62 -5.24 4.64
CA PRO A 49 7.20 -5.05 4.91
C PRO A 49 6.91 -3.96 5.96
N GLU A 50 7.76 -3.88 6.98
CA GLU A 50 7.63 -2.89 8.05
C GLU A 50 7.91 -1.47 7.57
N PHE A 51 8.86 -1.30 6.63
CA PHE A 51 9.10 -0.03 5.96
C PHE A 51 7.87 0.39 5.15
N ALA A 52 7.35 -0.50 4.34
CA ALA A 52 6.16 -0.23 3.54
C ALA A 52 4.95 0.14 4.43
N ASP A 53 4.71 -0.59 5.52
CA ASP A 53 3.63 -0.26 6.46
C ASP A 53 3.86 1.10 7.15
N ALA A 54 5.10 1.45 7.47
CA ALA A 54 5.46 2.72 8.09
C ALA A 54 5.24 3.91 7.15
N GLU A 55 5.70 3.80 5.91
CA GLU A 55 5.51 4.84 4.91
C GLU A 55 4.01 5.00 4.58
N TRP A 56 3.28 3.88 4.39
CA TRP A 56 1.85 3.97 4.16
C TRP A 56 1.11 4.63 5.33
N MET A 57 1.39 4.25 6.56
CA MET A 57 0.74 4.83 7.75
C MET A 57 1.08 6.31 7.89
N SER A 58 2.32 6.72 7.63
CA SER A 58 2.74 8.12 7.70
C SER A 58 2.04 8.97 6.65
N GLY A 59 1.95 8.49 5.40
CA GLY A 59 1.20 9.14 4.33
C GLY A 59 -0.29 9.26 4.65
N TRP A 60 -0.89 8.19 5.19
CA TRP A 60 -2.29 8.22 5.58
C TRP A 60 -2.58 9.22 6.70
N ILE A 61 -1.70 9.33 7.71
CA ILE A 61 -1.84 10.34 8.77
C ILE A 61 -1.68 11.75 8.19
N ALA A 62 -0.68 11.95 7.33
CA ALA A 62 -0.43 13.25 6.70
C ALA A 62 -1.66 13.73 5.90
N LEU A 63 -2.23 12.86 5.07
CA LEU A 63 -3.38 13.21 4.24
C LEU A 63 -4.66 13.38 5.06
N SER A 64 -4.98 12.39 5.90
CA SER A 64 -6.31 12.29 6.51
C SER A 64 -6.49 13.14 7.76
N PHE A 65 -5.42 13.48 8.45
CA PHE A 65 -5.49 14.16 9.74
C PHE A 65 -4.67 15.45 9.84
N LEU A 66 -3.60 15.58 9.04
CA LEU A 66 -2.80 16.82 9.00
C LEU A 66 -3.18 17.71 7.83
N ASN A 67 -3.98 17.21 6.89
CA ASN A 67 -4.36 17.89 5.66
C ASN A 67 -3.14 18.37 4.86
N ASP A 68 -2.10 17.54 4.80
CA ASP A 68 -0.86 17.80 4.09
C ASP A 68 -0.68 16.80 2.93
N PRO A 69 -1.27 17.07 1.76
CA PRO A 69 -1.22 16.17 0.63
C PRO A 69 0.18 16.07 -0.01
N LEU A 70 1.02 17.11 0.08
CA LEU A 70 2.40 17.03 -0.44
C LEU A 70 3.23 16.06 0.37
N LEU A 71 3.12 16.15 1.69
CA LEU A 71 3.80 15.24 2.60
C LEU A 71 3.29 13.79 2.42
N ALA A 72 1.99 13.63 2.18
CA ALA A 72 1.40 12.32 1.91
C ALA A 72 1.92 11.70 0.60
N ILE A 73 2.08 12.50 -0.46
CA ILE A 73 2.66 12.05 -1.75
C ILE A 73 4.06 11.51 -1.55
N ASP A 74 4.93 12.20 -0.79
CA ASP A 74 6.29 11.73 -0.51
C ASP A 74 6.29 10.33 0.11
N HIS A 75 5.46 10.12 1.13
CA HIS A 75 5.32 8.83 1.80
C HIS A 75 4.69 7.76 0.90
N PHE A 76 3.62 8.07 0.17
CA PHE A 76 2.97 7.09 -0.69
C PHE A 76 3.83 6.71 -1.91
N THR A 77 4.68 7.62 -2.40
CA THR A 77 5.66 7.32 -3.43
C THR A 77 6.68 6.31 -2.92
N LYS A 78 7.28 6.58 -1.74
CA LYS A 78 8.20 5.61 -1.11
C LYS A 78 7.56 4.26 -0.86
N PHE A 79 6.29 4.26 -0.40
CA PHE A 79 5.53 3.02 -0.27
C PHE A 79 5.39 2.29 -1.60
N TYR A 80 4.91 2.98 -2.64
CA TYR A 80 4.63 2.39 -3.96
C TYR A 80 5.88 1.80 -4.61
N GLU A 81 7.01 2.50 -4.53
CA GLU A 81 8.29 2.08 -5.08
C GLU A 81 8.90 0.85 -4.37
N ASN A 82 8.46 0.55 -3.16
CA ASN A 82 9.00 -0.54 -2.34
C ASN A 82 8.04 -1.73 -2.16
N VAL A 83 6.97 -1.80 -2.95
CA VAL A 83 6.02 -2.92 -2.94
C VAL A 83 5.88 -3.53 -4.33
N GLY A 84 5.55 -4.83 -4.40
CA GLY A 84 5.43 -5.55 -5.68
C GLY A 84 4.11 -6.33 -5.83
N TYR A 85 3.31 -6.49 -4.78
CA TYR A 85 2.07 -7.26 -4.87
C TYR A 85 0.89 -6.39 -5.32
N PRO A 86 -0.03 -6.94 -6.15
CA PRO A 86 -1.20 -6.23 -6.67
C PRO A 86 -2.01 -5.45 -5.63
N ILE A 87 -2.22 -6.06 -4.45
CA ILE A 87 -2.95 -5.42 -3.36
C ILE A 87 -2.24 -4.18 -2.80
N SER A 88 -0.92 -4.20 -2.75
CA SER A 88 -0.11 -3.07 -2.26
C SER A 88 0.07 -2.02 -3.33
N LEU A 89 0.33 -2.42 -4.58
CA LEU A 89 0.46 -1.50 -5.70
C LEU A 89 -0.84 -0.72 -5.94
N SER A 90 -1.99 -1.40 -5.97
CA SER A 90 -3.28 -0.72 -6.11
C SER A 90 -3.56 0.25 -4.97
N ARG A 91 -3.21 -0.12 -3.73
CA ARG A 91 -3.36 0.76 -2.56
C ARG A 91 -2.49 2.02 -2.69
N GLY A 92 -1.21 1.85 -3.01
CA GLY A 92 -0.29 2.98 -3.17
C GLY A 92 -0.73 3.93 -4.27
N ALA A 93 -1.06 3.40 -5.45
CA ALA A 93 -1.54 4.18 -6.58
C ALA A 93 -2.86 4.91 -6.26
N TYR A 94 -3.81 4.25 -5.58
CA TYR A 94 -5.05 4.91 -5.16
C TYR A 94 -4.80 6.11 -4.25
N TRP A 95 -3.94 5.96 -3.24
CA TRP A 95 -3.65 7.03 -2.29
C TRP A 95 -2.81 8.16 -2.89
N LEU A 96 -1.94 7.85 -3.87
CA LEU A 96 -1.28 8.87 -4.71
C LEU A 96 -2.31 9.65 -5.55
N GLY A 97 -3.27 8.95 -6.15
CA GLY A 97 -4.39 9.58 -6.84
C GLY A 97 -5.18 10.51 -5.92
N ARG A 98 -5.56 10.05 -4.73
CA ARG A 98 -6.28 10.85 -3.73
C ARG A 98 -5.52 12.09 -3.28
N SER A 99 -4.21 11.98 -3.09
CA SER A 99 -3.38 13.09 -2.66
C SER A 99 -3.27 14.16 -3.76
N ASN A 100 -3.09 13.75 -5.01
CA ASN A 100 -3.06 14.66 -6.16
C ASN A 100 -4.43 15.31 -6.41
N GLU A 101 -5.52 14.59 -6.22
CA GLU A 101 -6.88 15.12 -6.33
C GLU A 101 -7.13 16.25 -5.31
N ILE A 102 -6.69 16.09 -4.06
CA ILE A 102 -6.81 17.12 -3.02
C ILE A 102 -5.97 18.37 -3.36
N LEU A 103 -4.85 18.19 -4.06
CA LEU A 103 -4.03 19.30 -4.57
C LEU A 103 -4.63 20.00 -5.80
N GLY A 104 -5.68 19.47 -6.41
CA GLY A 104 -6.21 19.95 -7.69
C GLY A 104 -5.37 19.55 -8.91
N ASN A 105 -4.47 18.58 -8.75
CA ASN A 105 -3.65 18.03 -9.84
C ASN A 105 -4.40 16.91 -10.57
N ASP A 106 -5.50 17.24 -11.21
CA ASP A 106 -6.44 16.26 -11.80
C ASP A 106 -5.77 15.31 -12.80
N ASN A 107 -4.82 15.78 -13.60
CA ASN A 107 -4.10 14.96 -14.57
C ASN A 107 -3.28 13.86 -13.88
N GLU A 108 -2.52 14.19 -12.85
CA GLU A 108 -1.73 13.21 -12.07
C GLU A 108 -2.65 12.31 -11.24
N ALA A 109 -3.72 12.85 -10.65
CA ALA A 109 -4.71 12.05 -9.96
C ALA A 109 -5.31 10.97 -10.86
N ASN A 110 -5.75 11.36 -12.07
CA ASN A 110 -6.30 10.43 -13.06
C ASN A 110 -5.28 9.37 -13.51
N LYS A 111 -4.03 9.75 -13.69
CA LYS A 111 -2.95 8.81 -14.02
C LYS A 111 -2.78 7.75 -12.93
N TRP A 112 -2.73 8.15 -11.68
CA TRP A 112 -2.58 7.24 -10.55
C TRP A 112 -3.82 6.36 -10.34
N TYR A 113 -5.02 6.89 -10.51
CA TYR A 113 -6.23 6.09 -10.48
C TYR A 113 -6.29 5.07 -11.63
N LYS A 114 -5.84 5.43 -12.83
CA LYS A 114 -5.71 4.47 -13.94
C LYS A 114 -4.71 3.37 -13.61
N GLU A 115 -3.59 3.70 -12.98
CA GLU A 115 -2.61 2.73 -12.54
C GLU A 115 -3.20 1.74 -11.52
N SER A 116 -3.87 2.25 -10.50
CA SER A 116 -4.56 1.43 -9.51
C SER A 116 -5.64 0.54 -10.13
N SER A 117 -6.42 1.06 -11.10
CA SER A 117 -7.53 0.35 -11.74
C SER A 117 -7.12 -0.86 -12.57
N LYS A 118 -5.84 -1.05 -12.87
CA LYS A 118 -5.32 -2.27 -13.50
C LYS A 118 -5.49 -3.52 -12.62
N PHE A 119 -5.65 -3.34 -11.32
CA PHE A 119 -5.73 -4.42 -10.34
C PHE A 119 -7.18 -4.66 -9.87
N LEU A 120 -8.08 -5.02 -10.79
CA LEU A 120 -9.53 -5.15 -10.52
C LEU A 120 -9.90 -6.22 -9.48
N THR A 121 -9.00 -7.14 -9.17
CA THR A 121 -9.19 -8.14 -8.10
C THR A 121 -8.95 -7.56 -6.70
N THR A 122 -8.54 -6.29 -6.60
CA THR A 122 -8.24 -5.63 -5.33
C THR A 122 -9.26 -4.54 -5.00
N TYR A 123 -9.47 -4.28 -3.72
CA TYR A 123 -10.40 -3.24 -3.25
C TYR A 123 -10.08 -1.85 -3.84
N TYR A 124 -8.81 -1.43 -3.78
CA TYR A 124 -8.43 -0.11 -4.29
C TYR A 124 -8.44 -0.03 -5.83
N GLY A 125 -8.17 -1.15 -6.50
CA GLY A 125 -8.32 -1.24 -7.95
C GLY A 125 -9.77 -1.03 -8.39
N GLN A 126 -10.72 -1.64 -7.70
CA GLN A 126 -12.15 -1.44 -7.96
C GLN A 126 -12.61 -0.01 -7.67
N LEU A 127 -12.20 0.57 -6.53
CA LEU A 127 -12.50 1.97 -6.22
C LEU A 127 -11.97 2.92 -7.29
N SER A 128 -10.75 2.69 -7.75
CA SER A 128 -10.13 3.51 -8.81
C SER A 128 -10.84 3.34 -10.14
N HIS A 129 -11.25 2.10 -10.47
CA HIS A 129 -12.02 1.84 -11.68
C HIS A 129 -13.35 2.60 -11.67
N LEU A 130 -14.10 2.55 -10.60
CA LEU A 130 -15.36 3.30 -10.46
C LEU A 130 -15.15 4.81 -10.60
N LYS A 131 -14.02 5.33 -10.16
CA LYS A 131 -13.69 6.75 -10.26
C LYS A 131 -13.37 7.18 -11.71
N ILE A 132 -12.63 6.34 -12.45
CA ILE A 132 -12.20 6.63 -13.83
C ILE A 132 -13.26 6.21 -14.85
N PHE A 133 -13.99 5.15 -14.58
CA PHE A 133 -14.94 4.53 -15.49
C PHE A 133 -16.29 4.26 -14.81
N PRO A 134 -17.02 5.29 -14.34
CA PRO A 134 -18.19 5.11 -13.48
C PRO A 134 -19.31 4.29 -14.11
N ASN A 135 -19.37 4.25 -15.45
CA ASN A 135 -20.42 3.55 -16.20
C ASN A 135 -19.92 2.25 -16.86
N LYS A 136 -18.69 1.80 -16.59
CA LYS A 136 -18.16 0.57 -17.16
C LYS A 136 -18.22 -0.54 -16.13
N PRO A 137 -18.71 -1.74 -16.53
CA PRO A 137 -18.67 -2.90 -15.62
C PRO A 137 -17.23 -3.32 -15.32
N PHE A 138 -17.06 -4.02 -14.21
CA PHE A 138 -15.81 -4.72 -13.93
C PHE A 138 -15.68 -5.91 -14.88
N VAL A 139 -14.73 -5.84 -15.79
CA VAL A 139 -14.39 -6.97 -16.66
C VAL A 139 -13.05 -7.49 -16.17
N LEU A 140 -13.07 -8.67 -15.56
CA LEU A 140 -11.84 -9.41 -15.29
C LEU A 140 -11.38 -10.01 -16.62
N ASN A 141 -10.09 -9.91 -16.90
CA ASN A 141 -9.51 -10.59 -18.05
C ASN A 141 -9.86 -12.08 -17.93
N GLU A 142 -10.30 -12.68 -19.04
CA GLU A 142 -10.48 -14.11 -19.12
C GLU A 142 -9.22 -14.81 -18.63
N LEU A 143 -9.40 -15.92 -17.92
CA LEU A 143 -8.28 -16.76 -17.50
C LEU A 143 -7.47 -17.05 -18.78
N MET A 144 -6.18 -16.74 -18.76
CA MET A 144 -5.30 -17.14 -19.86
C MET A 144 -5.51 -18.63 -20.11
N GLU A 145 -5.76 -19.01 -21.36
CA GLU A 145 -5.77 -20.41 -21.72
C GLU A 145 -4.48 -21.03 -21.21
N VAL A 146 -4.64 -21.98 -20.29
CA VAL A 146 -3.48 -22.68 -19.73
C VAL A 146 -2.92 -23.57 -20.84
N ASP A 147 -1.65 -23.43 -21.12
CA ASP A 147 -0.95 -24.33 -22.02
C ASP A 147 -1.24 -25.78 -21.60
N LYS A 148 -1.75 -26.57 -22.52
CA LYS A 148 -2.20 -27.94 -22.26
C LYS A 148 -1.07 -28.81 -21.70
N ASP A 149 0.14 -28.66 -22.24
CA ASP A 149 1.30 -29.42 -21.79
C ASP A 149 1.68 -29.03 -20.36
N LEU A 150 1.57 -27.76 -20.03
CA LEU A 150 1.80 -27.25 -18.67
C LEU A 150 0.77 -27.76 -17.67
N ALA A 151 -0.48 -27.79 -18.09
CA ALA A 151 -1.59 -28.35 -17.29
C ALA A 151 -1.42 -29.86 -17.06
N GLU A 152 -1.10 -30.63 -18.10
CA GLU A 152 -0.85 -32.06 -17.97
C GLU A 152 0.34 -32.36 -17.05
N ASN A 153 1.43 -31.62 -17.19
CA ASN A 153 2.59 -31.76 -16.32
C ASN A 153 2.29 -31.37 -14.87
N PHE A 154 1.41 -30.40 -14.65
CA PHE A 154 0.93 -30.05 -13.32
C PHE A 154 0.14 -31.18 -12.68
N TYR A 155 -0.84 -31.76 -13.40
CA TYR A 155 -1.67 -32.85 -12.90
C TYR A 155 -0.90 -34.18 -12.70
N LYS A 156 0.24 -34.36 -13.35
CA LYS A 156 1.12 -35.54 -13.13
C LYS A 156 1.94 -35.47 -11.83
N LYS A 157 2.01 -34.32 -11.17
CA LYS A 157 2.75 -34.18 -9.90
C LYS A 157 2.06 -34.94 -8.77
N ASP A 158 2.80 -35.71 -7.99
CA ASP A 158 2.23 -36.59 -6.94
C ASP A 158 1.44 -35.83 -5.89
N LEU A 159 1.90 -34.63 -5.49
CA LEU A 159 1.16 -33.77 -4.57
C LEU A 159 -0.21 -33.34 -5.12
N VAL A 160 -0.33 -33.13 -6.43
CA VAL A 160 -1.60 -32.77 -7.07
C VAL A 160 -2.53 -33.97 -7.12
N LYS A 161 -2.02 -35.17 -7.41
CA LYS A 161 -2.82 -36.40 -7.39
C LYS A 161 -3.45 -36.67 -6.02
N ILE A 162 -2.74 -36.37 -4.95
CA ILE A 162 -3.25 -36.56 -3.57
C ILE A 162 -4.48 -35.67 -3.27
N VAL A 163 -4.55 -34.49 -3.86
CA VAL A 163 -5.68 -33.55 -3.64
C VAL A 163 -6.96 -34.03 -4.33
N TYR A 164 -6.87 -34.91 -5.32
CA TYR A 164 -8.01 -35.44 -6.08
C TYR A 164 -8.42 -36.87 -5.67
N LEU A 165 -7.84 -37.41 -4.59
CA LEU A 165 -8.25 -38.65 -3.93
C LEU A 165 -9.25 -38.38 -2.82
#